data_90a9c1c802c03ffecb3a65950f9c4706
#
_entry.id   90a9c1c802c03ffecb3a65950f9c4706
#
_cell.length_a   1.000
_cell.length_b   1.000
_cell.length_c   1.000
_cell.angle_alpha   90.00
_cell.angle_beta   90.00
_cell.angle_gamma   90.00
#
_symmetry.space_group_name_H-M   'P 1'
#
loop_
_entity.id
_entity.type
_entity.pdbx_description
1 polymer ?
#
loop_
_entity_poly.entity_id
_entity_poly.type
_entity_poly.pdbx_seq_one_letter_code
_entity_poly.pdbx_strand_id
1 'polypeptide(L)'
;MRKLDKKTIIGVVAAVAVVVVGLVIFLRPKHFEEVLPIVGVDTVRTRNVEVYGEFPGKIRAQQFVEVRARVEGYLEKMMFAEGTYVKKDQILFIIDPKQYKAQVDRAEALVTKNKAIALKAERDLARIKPLYEQKAASQLDLDNAVAAYESAKADVNVSEANLTEARLALSYTTVRSPISGYISERHVDIGTLVGPGAQSLLANVVKSDTVLVEFKMTDLDYQKSKARNVNLGQKDTSRHWNPYVTITLADKSQYKYKGLVDFADPLVDAKSGTFSVRAEMPNPERELLPGQFTNVKVLLDVRENAVAVPAKAITIEKSGAYVFVVKLDGTVEKRFIQTGPEVENVTVVERGLRANEVIVVEGQHKLSHGNKVEAVQY
;
A
#
# COMPACT_ATOMS: atom_id res chain seq x y z
N MET A 1 -0.41 -82.71 81.83
CA MET A 1 -0.65 -82.29 80.46
C MET A 1 -2.15 -82.28 80.21
N ARG A 2 -2.79 -81.07 80.15
CA ARG A 2 -4.22 -80.96 79.94
C ARG A 2 -4.52 -81.16 78.43
N LYS A 3 -5.29 -82.20 78.12
CA LYS A 3 -5.72 -82.48 76.78
C LYS A 3 -6.74 -81.40 76.44
N LEU A 4 -6.47 -80.55 75.44
CA LEU A 4 -7.43 -79.61 74.88
C LEU A 4 -8.61 -80.38 74.25
N ASP A 5 -9.80 -79.99 74.65
CA ASP A 5 -11.04 -80.56 74.22
C ASP A 5 -11.25 -80.34 72.68
N LYS A 6 -11.69 -81.36 71.95
CA LYS A 6 -11.90 -81.28 70.47
C LYS A 6 -12.79 -80.10 70.01
N LYS A 7 -13.68 -79.65 70.89
CA LYS A 7 -14.56 -78.52 70.61
C LYS A 7 -13.83 -77.18 70.62
N THR A 8 -12.82 -77.01 71.47
CA THR A 8 -12.01 -75.76 71.54
C THR A 8 -11.06 -75.67 70.32
N ILE A 9 -10.56 -76.79 69.82
CA ILE A 9 -9.72 -76.78 68.61
C ILE A 9 -10.50 -76.42 67.37
N ILE A 10 -11.78 -76.89 67.23
CA ILE A 10 -12.63 -76.57 66.11
C ILE A 10 -13.01 -75.06 66.14
N GLY A 11 -13.25 -74.50 67.34
CA GLY A 11 -13.59 -73.06 67.49
C GLY A 11 -12.43 -72.17 67.10
N VAL A 12 -11.17 -72.54 67.48
CA VAL A 12 -9.97 -71.78 67.12
C VAL A 12 -9.70 -71.83 65.60
N VAL A 13 -9.87 -73.00 64.97
CA VAL A 13 -9.68 -73.16 63.52
C VAL A 13 -10.77 -72.37 62.76
N ALA A 14 -12.05 -72.36 63.23
CA ALA A 14 -13.09 -71.52 62.63
C ALA A 14 -12.83 -70.00 62.74
N ALA A 15 -12.30 -69.59 63.92
CA ALA A 15 -11.94 -68.20 64.13
C ALA A 15 -10.74 -67.76 63.24
N VAL A 16 -9.76 -68.59 63.09
CA VAL A 16 -8.63 -68.31 62.19
C VAL A 16 -9.05 -68.31 60.71
N ALA A 17 -9.96 -69.23 60.32
CA ALA A 17 -10.48 -69.22 58.94
C ALA A 17 -11.28 -67.94 58.66
N VAL A 18 -12.10 -67.41 59.55
CA VAL A 18 -12.78 -66.18 59.42
C VAL A 18 -11.84 -64.95 59.32
N VAL A 19 -10.78 -64.96 60.14
CA VAL A 19 -9.75 -63.91 60.08
C VAL A 19 -8.98 -63.97 58.74
N VAL A 20 -8.61 -65.18 58.26
CA VAL A 20 -7.96 -65.31 56.95
C VAL A 20 -8.88 -64.90 55.77
N VAL A 21 -10.15 -65.31 55.83
CA VAL A 21 -11.14 -64.86 54.79
C VAL A 21 -11.38 -63.31 54.85
N GLY A 22 -11.41 -62.76 56.06
CA GLY A 22 -11.48 -61.27 56.23
C GLY A 22 -10.24 -60.61 55.70
N LEU A 23 -9.06 -61.15 55.95
CA LEU A 23 -7.80 -60.58 55.41
C LEU A 23 -7.66 -60.72 53.89
N VAL A 24 -8.17 -61.79 53.28
CA VAL A 24 -8.19 -62.01 51.83
C VAL A 24 -9.15 -61.05 51.16
N ILE A 25 -10.32 -60.78 51.80
CA ILE A 25 -11.28 -59.78 51.30
C ILE A 25 -10.72 -58.34 51.43
N PHE A 26 -10.00 -58.06 52.54
CA PHE A 26 -9.40 -56.75 52.77
C PHE A 26 -8.17 -56.47 51.88
N LEU A 27 -7.42 -57.51 51.53
CA LEU A 27 -6.27 -57.43 50.62
C LEU A 27 -6.64 -57.56 49.13
N ARG A 28 -7.94 -57.73 48.79
CA ARG A 28 -8.33 -57.65 47.38
C ARG A 28 -8.01 -56.26 46.85
N PRO A 29 -7.18 -56.09 45.81
CA PRO A 29 -6.92 -54.81 45.20
C PRO A 29 -8.27 -54.23 44.74
N LYS A 30 -8.67 -53.09 45.30
CA LYS A 30 -9.77 -52.33 44.74
C LYS A 30 -9.40 -52.00 43.29
N HIS A 31 -10.09 -52.57 42.32
CA HIS A 31 -10.05 -52.10 40.96
C HIS A 31 -10.59 -50.69 40.98
N PHE A 32 -9.72 -49.67 41.03
CA PHE A 32 -10.10 -48.34 40.66
C PHE A 32 -10.35 -48.43 39.14
N GLU A 33 -11.58 -48.29 38.71
CA GLU A 33 -11.88 -47.93 37.31
C GLU A 33 -11.12 -46.63 37.08
N GLU A 34 -10.06 -46.69 36.28
CA GLU A 34 -9.29 -45.51 35.85
C GLU A 34 -10.25 -44.67 35.03
N VAL A 35 -10.88 -43.66 35.65
CA VAL A 35 -11.75 -42.71 34.94
C VAL A 35 -10.85 -41.97 33.95
N LEU A 36 -10.91 -42.39 32.70
CA LEU A 36 -10.14 -41.77 31.64
C LEU A 36 -10.58 -40.26 31.48
N PRO A 37 -9.63 -39.34 31.46
CA PRO A 37 -9.96 -37.96 31.22
C PRO A 37 -10.57 -37.81 29.81
N ILE A 38 -11.77 -37.23 29.74
CA ILE A 38 -12.44 -36.88 28.48
C ILE A 38 -11.77 -35.65 27.93
N VAL A 39 -11.36 -35.69 26.68
CA VAL A 39 -10.66 -34.59 25.98
C VAL A 39 -11.31 -34.33 24.61
N GLY A 40 -11.44 -33.06 24.26
CA GLY A 40 -11.81 -32.65 22.92
C GLY A 40 -10.64 -32.78 21.95
N VAL A 41 -10.85 -33.48 20.83
CA VAL A 41 -9.80 -33.69 19.82
C VAL A 41 -10.21 -33.14 18.46
N ASP A 42 -9.23 -32.78 17.67
CA ASP A 42 -9.39 -32.40 16.27
C ASP A 42 -8.33 -33.06 15.40
N THR A 43 -8.66 -33.29 14.13
CA THR A 43 -7.72 -33.88 13.17
C THR A 43 -6.95 -32.79 12.47
N VAL A 44 -5.63 -32.90 12.49
CA VAL A 44 -4.73 -31.98 11.81
C VAL A 44 -4.95 -32.00 10.31
N ARG A 45 -5.33 -30.85 9.74
CA ARG A 45 -5.58 -30.69 8.32
C ARG A 45 -4.56 -29.75 7.69
N THR A 46 -4.25 -29.96 6.43
CA THR A 46 -3.51 -28.99 5.63
C THR A 46 -4.46 -27.99 5.03
N ARG A 47 -4.07 -26.72 5.05
CA ARG A 47 -4.82 -25.65 4.40
C ARG A 47 -3.87 -24.55 3.92
N ASN A 48 -4.34 -23.76 2.97
CA ASN A 48 -3.64 -22.55 2.59
C ASN A 48 -3.88 -21.47 3.65
N VAL A 49 -2.81 -20.90 4.19
CA VAL A 49 -2.86 -19.84 5.20
C VAL A 49 -2.22 -18.59 4.62
N GLU A 50 -3.03 -17.54 4.51
CA GLU A 50 -2.59 -16.22 4.08
C GLU A 50 -2.06 -15.44 5.29
N VAL A 51 -0.83 -14.96 5.21
CA VAL A 51 -0.17 -14.20 6.28
C VAL A 51 -0.19 -12.72 5.90
N TYR A 52 -0.79 -11.91 6.76
CA TYR A 52 -0.91 -10.48 6.56
C TYR A 52 -0.03 -9.70 7.54
N GLY A 53 0.50 -8.57 7.07
CA GLY A 53 1.02 -7.51 7.93
C GLY A 53 0.01 -6.39 8.03
N GLU A 54 -0.16 -5.82 9.23
CA GLU A 54 -1.03 -4.66 9.46
C GLU A 54 -0.18 -3.42 9.75
N PHE A 55 -0.45 -2.35 9.02
CA PHE A 55 0.31 -1.12 9.09
C PHE A 55 -0.62 0.10 9.08
N PRO A 56 -0.35 1.14 9.88
CA PRO A 56 -1.04 2.40 9.72
C PRO A 56 -0.65 3.04 8.38
N GLY A 57 -1.65 3.46 7.61
CA GLY A 57 -1.46 4.07 6.30
C GLY A 57 -2.19 5.38 6.14
N LYS A 58 -1.83 6.11 5.11
CA LYS A 58 -2.45 7.36 4.70
C LYS A 58 -2.82 7.31 3.21
N ILE A 59 -4.02 7.76 2.90
CA ILE A 59 -4.51 7.85 1.53
C ILE A 59 -3.99 9.14 0.90
N ARG A 60 -3.44 9.03 -0.31
CA ARG A 60 -3.00 10.16 -1.14
C ARG A 60 -3.69 10.12 -2.49
N ALA A 61 -3.87 11.28 -3.09
CA ALA A 61 -4.33 11.37 -4.46
C ALA A 61 -3.32 10.74 -5.42
N GLN A 62 -3.78 10.15 -6.51
CA GLN A 62 -2.91 9.71 -7.59
C GLN A 62 -2.15 10.90 -8.19
N GLN A 63 -2.84 12.03 -8.37
CA GLN A 63 -2.24 13.31 -8.77
C GLN A 63 -2.91 14.43 -7.99
N PHE A 64 -2.08 15.34 -7.51
CA PHE A 64 -2.50 16.57 -6.84
C PHE A 64 -1.74 17.71 -7.49
N VAL A 65 -2.48 18.65 -8.10
CA VAL A 65 -1.88 19.77 -8.84
C VAL A 65 -2.48 21.09 -8.37
N GLU A 66 -1.61 21.99 -7.96
CA GLU A 66 -1.96 23.36 -7.64
C GLU A 66 -2.07 24.18 -8.93
N VAL A 67 -3.24 24.76 -9.15
CA VAL A 67 -3.49 25.69 -10.25
C VAL A 67 -3.08 27.09 -9.79
N ARG A 68 -2.02 27.62 -10.40
CA ARG A 68 -1.44 28.90 -10.00
C ARG A 68 -1.47 29.92 -11.13
N ALA A 69 -1.66 31.20 -10.77
CA ALA A 69 -1.51 32.31 -11.69
C ALA A 69 -0.04 32.48 -12.12
N ARG A 70 0.21 32.61 -13.42
CA ARG A 70 1.55 32.80 -14.01
C ARG A 70 1.79 34.22 -14.42
N VAL A 71 0.74 35.03 -14.51
CA VAL A 71 0.77 36.45 -14.88
C VAL A 71 -0.03 37.27 -13.87
N GLU A 72 0.31 38.54 -13.72
CA GLU A 72 -0.35 39.48 -12.82
C GLU A 72 -1.60 40.09 -13.47
N GLY A 73 -2.67 40.21 -12.71
CA GLY A 73 -3.90 40.85 -13.15
C GLY A 73 -5.07 40.57 -12.25
N TYR A 74 -6.17 41.27 -12.46
CA TYR A 74 -7.40 41.02 -11.71
C TYR A 74 -8.10 39.75 -12.19
N LEU A 75 -8.59 38.91 -11.27
CA LEU A 75 -9.35 37.74 -11.58
C LEU A 75 -10.75 38.14 -12.08
N GLU A 76 -11.01 37.97 -13.35
CA GLU A 76 -12.27 38.45 -13.97
C GLU A 76 -13.42 37.46 -13.84
N LYS A 77 -13.12 36.16 -14.10
CA LYS A 77 -14.14 35.10 -14.14
C LYS A 77 -13.62 33.77 -13.61
N MET A 78 -14.54 33.01 -13.03
CA MET A 78 -14.42 31.59 -12.71
C MET A 78 -15.41 30.80 -13.60
N MET A 79 -14.95 29.75 -14.25
CA MET A 79 -15.68 28.98 -15.28
C MET A 79 -15.98 27.54 -14.85
N PHE A 80 -16.04 27.28 -13.56
CA PHE A 80 -16.38 25.97 -12.98
C PHE A 80 -17.22 26.14 -11.72
N ALA A 81 -17.85 25.07 -11.26
CA ALA A 81 -18.42 24.98 -9.92
C ALA A 81 -17.44 24.23 -9.00
N GLU A 82 -17.27 24.72 -7.78
CA GLU A 82 -16.40 24.11 -6.77
C GLU A 82 -16.83 22.67 -6.44
N GLY A 83 -15.87 21.77 -6.22
CA GLY A 83 -16.13 20.36 -5.96
C GLY A 83 -16.55 19.54 -7.20
N THR A 84 -16.62 20.14 -8.40
CA THR A 84 -17.01 19.41 -9.62
C THR A 84 -15.82 18.81 -10.35
N TYR A 85 -16.11 17.87 -11.25
CA TYR A 85 -15.11 17.28 -12.13
C TYR A 85 -14.78 18.21 -13.28
N VAL A 86 -13.49 18.44 -13.51
CA VAL A 86 -12.95 19.21 -14.63
C VAL A 86 -12.08 18.34 -15.51
N LYS A 87 -12.11 18.63 -16.82
CA LYS A 87 -11.27 17.93 -17.80
C LYS A 87 -9.93 18.66 -17.96
N LYS A 88 -8.90 17.93 -18.36
CA LYS A 88 -7.63 18.52 -18.79
C LYS A 88 -7.89 19.56 -19.86
N ASP A 89 -7.18 20.69 -19.81
CA ASP A 89 -7.28 21.85 -20.69
C ASP A 89 -8.62 22.63 -20.62
N GLN A 90 -9.56 22.24 -19.74
CA GLN A 90 -10.74 23.03 -19.45
C GLN A 90 -10.37 24.38 -18.85
N ILE A 91 -11.01 25.46 -19.31
CA ILE A 91 -10.81 26.81 -18.76
C ILE A 91 -11.38 26.84 -17.34
N LEU A 92 -10.56 27.28 -16.39
CA LEU A 92 -10.94 27.41 -14.99
C LEU A 92 -11.11 28.85 -14.58
N PHE A 93 -10.16 29.72 -14.92
CA PHE A 93 -10.18 31.12 -14.55
C PHE A 93 -9.77 31.97 -15.73
N ILE A 94 -10.26 33.23 -15.74
CA ILE A 94 -9.89 34.28 -16.69
C ILE A 94 -9.34 35.46 -15.86
N ILE A 95 -8.08 35.81 -16.10
CA ILE A 95 -7.42 37.01 -15.59
C ILE A 95 -7.62 38.10 -16.64
N ASP A 96 -7.85 39.37 -16.27
CA ASP A 96 -8.10 40.46 -17.20
C ASP A 96 -7.05 40.51 -18.33
N PRO A 97 -7.41 40.21 -19.59
CA PRO A 97 -6.47 40.10 -20.69
C PRO A 97 -6.15 41.40 -21.37
N LYS A 98 -6.79 42.54 -21.01
CA LYS A 98 -6.76 43.80 -21.78
C LYS A 98 -5.34 44.32 -21.96
N GLN A 99 -4.57 44.36 -20.89
CA GLN A 99 -3.18 44.82 -20.93
C GLN A 99 -2.32 43.92 -21.83
N TYR A 100 -2.50 42.62 -21.75
CA TYR A 100 -1.74 41.63 -22.52
C TYR A 100 -2.11 41.64 -23.99
N LYS A 101 -3.40 41.88 -24.35
CA LYS A 101 -3.81 42.08 -25.71
C LYS A 101 -3.15 43.33 -26.35
N ALA A 102 -3.13 44.43 -25.61
CA ALA A 102 -2.45 45.65 -26.07
C ALA A 102 -0.95 45.45 -26.28
N GLN A 103 -0.30 44.60 -25.46
CA GLN A 103 1.11 44.22 -25.65
C GLN A 103 1.33 43.40 -26.92
N VAL A 104 0.44 42.45 -27.23
CA VAL A 104 0.48 41.65 -28.46
C VAL A 104 0.30 42.57 -29.67
N ASP A 105 -0.69 43.43 -29.66
CA ASP A 105 -0.97 44.36 -30.76
C ASP A 105 0.24 45.29 -31.06
N ARG A 106 0.89 45.79 -29.99
CA ARG A 106 2.11 46.58 -30.10
C ARG A 106 3.27 45.77 -30.71
N ALA A 107 3.49 44.52 -30.25
CA ALA A 107 4.52 43.65 -30.79
C ALA A 107 4.27 43.28 -32.25
N GLU A 108 3.03 43.02 -32.65
CA GLU A 108 2.62 42.77 -34.05
C GLU A 108 2.94 43.95 -34.95
N ALA A 109 2.63 45.15 -34.48
CA ALA A 109 2.95 46.37 -35.22
C ALA A 109 4.47 46.55 -35.41
N LEU A 110 5.28 46.21 -34.39
CA LEU A 110 6.74 46.28 -34.49
C LEU A 110 7.31 45.25 -35.48
N VAL A 111 6.81 43.99 -35.47
CA VAL A 111 7.14 42.99 -36.50
C VAL A 111 6.81 43.50 -37.90
N THR A 112 5.64 44.06 -38.10
CA THR A 112 5.20 44.62 -39.40
C THR A 112 6.12 45.73 -39.87
N LYS A 113 6.52 46.66 -38.96
CA LYS A 113 7.48 47.73 -39.24
C LYS A 113 8.84 47.17 -39.66
N ASN A 114 9.39 46.24 -38.89
CA ASN A 114 10.75 45.70 -39.16
C ASN A 114 10.76 44.85 -40.44
N LYS A 115 9.70 44.10 -40.72
CA LYS A 115 9.52 43.41 -42.03
C LYS A 115 9.53 44.36 -43.22
N ALA A 116 8.89 45.53 -43.12
CA ALA A 116 8.95 46.54 -44.16
C ALA A 116 10.36 47.13 -44.36
N ILE A 117 11.12 47.33 -43.26
CA ILE A 117 12.51 47.78 -43.33
C ILE A 117 13.40 46.71 -43.97
N ALA A 118 13.27 45.43 -43.55
CA ALA A 118 14.03 44.33 -44.12
C ALA A 118 13.73 44.13 -45.62
N LEU A 119 12.46 44.21 -46.02
CA LEU A 119 12.06 44.19 -47.44
C LEU A 119 12.65 45.32 -48.27
N LYS A 120 12.76 46.52 -47.69
CA LYS A 120 13.48 47.66 -48.34
C LYS A 120 14.97 47.31 -48.50
N ALA A 121 15.67 46.89 -47.48
CA ALA A 121 17.07 46.52 -47.53
C ALA A 121 17.36 45.36 -48.52
N GLU A 122 16.49 44.36 -48.55
CA GLU A 122 16.53 43.23 -49.50
C GLU A 122 16.45 43.76 -50.96
N ARG A 123 15.51 44.65 -51.26
CA ARG A 123 15.38 45.23 -52.58
C ARG A 123 16.55 46.11 -52.96
N ASP A 124 17.13 46.84 -52.02
CA ASP A 124 18.35 47.64 -52.24
C ASP A 124 19.57 46.74 -52.53
N LEU A 125 19.75 45.65 -51.76
CA LEU A 125 20.80 44.64 -52.03
C LEU A 125 20.59 43.96 -53.41
N ALA A 126 19.37 43.57 -53.74
CA ALA A 126 19.00 42.98 -55.01
C ALA A 126 19.30 43.91 -56.21
N ARG A 127 19.30 45.21 -56.00
CA ARG A 127 19.63 46.24 -56.99
C ARG A 127 21.13 46.45 -57.11
N ILE A 128 21.87 46.52 -55.98
CA ILE A 128 23.30 46.81 -55.94
C ILE A 128 24.12 45.59 -56.41
N LYS A 129 23.77 44.39 -56.09
CA LYS A 129 24.49 43.17 -56.40
C LYS A 129 24.77 43.01 -57.91
N PRO A 130 23.82 43.14 -58.86
CA PRO A 130 24.11 43.04 -60.30
C PRO A 130 24.92 44.22 -60.80
N LEU A 131 24.80 45.46 -60.25
CA LEU A 131 25.61 46.61 -60.62
C LEU A 131 27.12 46.39 -60.27
N TYR A 132 27.36 45.82 -59.11
CA TYR A 132 28.73 45.42 -58.73
C TYR A 132 29.31 44.34 -59.69
N GLU A 133 28.52 43.32 -60.06
CA GLU A 133 28.94 42.30 -61.01
C GLU A 133 29.29 42.91 -62.39
N GLN A 134 28.60 43.98 -62.77
CA GLN A 134 28.87 44.77 -64.00
C GLN A 134 29.96 45.83 -63.82
N LYS A 135 30.64 45.90 -62.64
CA LYS A 135 31.66 46.94 -62.27
C LYS A 135 31.08 48.38 -62.26
N ALA A 136 29.77 48.54 -62.08
CA ALA A 136 29.10 49.85 -62.00
C ALA A 136 28.79 50.31 -60.57
N ALA A 137 29.17 49.51 -59.53
CA ALA A 137 29.14 49.84 -58.12
C ALA A 137 30.44 49.39 -57.47
N SER A 138 30.81 50.01 -56.31
CA SER A 138 32.01 49.65 -55.55
C SER A 138 31.78 48.44 -54.64
N GLN A 139 32.87 47.77 -54.21
CA GLN A 139 32.82 46.71 -53.17
C GLN A 139 32.21 47.25 -51.87
N LEU A 140 32.50 48.50 -51.48
CA LEU A 140 31.99 49.15 -50.31
C LEU A 140 30.43 49.27 -50.36
N ASP A 141 29.88 49.60 -51.53
CA ASP A 141 28.43 49.72 -51.71
C ASP A 141 27.74 48.35 -51.54
N LEU A 142 28.35 47.26 -52.06
CA LEU A 142 27.85 45.92 -51.89
C LEU A 142 27.89 45.48 -50.41
N ASP A 143 29.06 45.66 -49.73
CA ASP A 143 29.24 45.26 -48.35
C ASP A 143 28.26 46.04 -47.44
N ASN A 144 28.06 47.33 -47.69
CA ASN A 144 27.06 48.13 -46.95
C ASN A 144 25.62 47.62 -47.17
N ALA A 145 25.26 47.25 -48.41
CA ALA A 145 23.92 46.73 -48.72
C ALA A 145 23.69 45.36 -48.09
N VAL A 146 24.71 44.46 -48.05
CA VAL A 146 24.66 43.17 -47.37
C VAL A 146 24.48 43.34 -45.84
N ALA A 147 25.35 44.18 -45.23
CA ALA A 147 25.29 44.45 -43.83
C ALA A 147 23.90 45.08 -43.39
N ALA A 148 23.37 46.00 -44.20
CA ALA A 148 22.05 46.60 -43.95
C ALA A 148 20.96 45.57 -44.02
N TYR A 149 20.99 44.64 -45.00
CA TYR A 149 20.01 43.58 -45.11
C TYR A 149 20.09 42.58 -43.96
N GLU A 150 21.32 42.11 -43.59
CA GLU A 150 21.55 41.20 -42.48
C GLU A 150 21.10 41.80 -41.14
N SER A 151 21.42 43.08 -40.90
CA SER A 151 20.97 43.81 -39.72
C SER A 151 19.43 43.92 -39.67
N ALA A 152 18.78 44.33 -40.76
CA ALA A 152 17.32 44.44 -40.81
C ALA A 152 16.62 43.08 -40.64
N LYS A 153 17.20 42.01 -41.16
CA LYS A 153 16.72 40.65 -40.96
C LYS A 153 16.87 40.19 -39.50
N ALA A 154 17.94 40.54 -38.84
CA ALA A 154 18.15 40.26 -37.41
C ALA A 154 17.10 40.99 -36.57
N ASP A 155 16.76 42.28 -36.90
CA ASP A 155 15.75 43.05 -36.20
C ASP A 155 14.34 42.46 -36.36
N VAL A 156 14.02 41.82 -37.50
CA VAL A 156 12.77 41.05 -37.71
C VAL A 156 12.76 39.89 -36.72
N ASN A 157 13.86 39.11 -36.63
CA ASN A 157 13.90 37.95 -35.75
C ASN A 157 13.71 38.35 -34.27
N VAL A 158 14.32 39.47 -33.83
CA VAL A 158 14.14 40.01 -32.47
C VAL A 158 12.68 40.40 -32.22
N SER A 159 12.05 41.09 -33.17
CA SER A 159 10.65 41.48 -33.02
C SER A 159 9.68 40.31 -33.05
N GLU A 160 9.96 39.24 -33.80
CA GLU A 160 9.15 38.02 -33.83
C GLU A 160 9.30 37.26 -32.50
N ALA A 161 10.50 37.24 -31.89
CA ALA A 161 10.71 36.67 -30.55
C ALA A 161 9.90 37.43 -29.49
N ASN A 162 9.93 38.78 -29.52
CA ASN A 162 9.15 39.61 -28.62
C ASN A 162 7.62 39.44 -28.80
N LEU A 163 7.16 39.23 -30.01
CA LEU A 163 5.76 38.93 -30.29
C LEU A 163 5.36 37.57 -29.70
N THR A 164 6.25 36.59 -29.83
CA THR A 164 6.02 35.23 -29.25
C THR A 164 5.91 35.30 -27.73
N GLU A 165 6.77 36.08 -27.07
CA GLU A 165 6.71 36.32 -25.62
C GLU A 165 5.40 37.00 -25.22
N ALA A 166 4.99 38.04 -25.92
CA ALA A 166 3.73 38.72 -25.63
C ALA A 166 2.49 37.82 -25.82
N ARG A 167 2.48 36.98 -26.83
CA ARG A 167 1.41 35.95 -27.05
C ARG A 167 1.41 34.89 -25.95
N LEU A 168 2.58 34.46 -25.48
CA LEU A 168 2.69 33.53 -24.39
C LEU A 168 2.12 34.13 -23.09
N ALA A 169 2.47 35.38 -22.76
CA ALA A 169 1.94 36.09 -21.62
C ALA A 169 0.39 36.24 -21.71
N LEU A 170 -0.14 36.58 -22.87
CA LEU A 170 -1.59 36.62 -23.10
C LEU A 170 -2.23 35.23 -22.90
N SER A 171 -1.58 34.15 -23.33
CA SER A 171 -2.13 32.81 -23.15
C SER A 171 -2.28 32.44 -21.67
N TYR A 172 -1.42 32.93 -20.80
CA TYR A 172 -1.44 32.68 -19.35
C TYR A 172 -2.58 33.43 -18.62
N THR A 173 -3.23 34.42 -19.26
CA THR A 173 -4.45 35.04 -18.72
C THR A 173 -5.65 34.09 -18.71
N THR A 174 -5.62 33.05 -19.54
CA THR A 174 -6.63 31.99 -19.56
C THR A 174 -6.08 30.78 -18.85
N VAL A 175 -6.41 30.63 -17.57
CA VAL A 175 -5.92 29.55 -16.72
C VAL A 175 -6.72 28.28 -16.98
N ARG A 176 -6.03 27.20 -17.34
CA ARG A 176 -6.62 25.90 -17.68
C ARG A 176 -6.20 24.82 -16.71
N SER A 177 -7.01 23.77 -16.61
CA SER A 177 -6.68 22.62 -15.80
C SER A 177 -5.53 21.81 -16.44
N PRO A 178 -4.45 21.52 -15.69
CA PRO A 178 -3.34 20.72 -16.20
C PRO A 178 -3.65 19.22 -16.26
N ILE A 179 -4.64 18.75 -15.47
CA ILE A 179 -5.08 17.37 -15.39
C ILE A 179 -6.61 17.28 -15.39
N SER A 180 -7.13 16.08 -15.66
CA SER A 180 -8.54 15.77 -15.38
C SER A 180 -8.68 15.32 -13.93
N GLY A 181 -9.67 15.82 -13.20
CA GLY A 181 -9.88 15.50 -11.79
C GLY A 181 -10.95 16.39 -11.15
N TYR A 182 -11.06 16.31 -9.83
CA TYR A 182 -11.98 17.14 -9.06
C TYR A 182 -11.29 18.41 -8.62
N ILE A 183 -11.92 19.54 -8.87
CA ILE A 183 -11.41 20.84 -8.44
C ILE A 183 -11.90 21.15 -7.02
N SER A 184 -11.00 21.66 -6.18
CA SER A 184 -11.33 22.13 -4.83
C SER A 184 -12.08 23.46 -4.85
N GLU A 185 -12.30 24.01 -3.65
CA GLU A 185 -12.69 25.42 -3.50
C GLU A 185 -11.63 26.35 -4.07
N ARG A 186 -12.03 27.56 -4.45
CA ARG A 186 -11.11 28.62 -4.84
C ARG A 186 -10.39 29.19 -3.62
N HIS A 187 -9.14 29.56 -3.79
CA HIS A 187 -8.34 30.25 -2.77
C HIS A 187 -8.39 31.78 -2.90
N VAL A 188 -8.94 32.31 -3.97
CA VAL A 188 -9.05 33.74 -4.25
C VAL A 188 -10.40 34.09 -4.85
N ASP A 189 -10.92 35.27 -4.52
CA ASP A 189 -12.21 35.74 -5.00
C ASP A 189 -12.06 36.50 -6.33
N ILE A 190 -13.18 36.54 -7.13
CA ILE A 190 -13.28 37.33 -8.35
C ILE A 190 -13.08 38.81 -7.97
N GLY A 191 -12.29 39.52 -8.77
CA GLY A 191 -11.89 40.91 -8.52
C GLY A 191 -10.60 41.05 -7.69
N THR A 192 -10.02 39.98 -7.20
CA THR A 192 -8.72 40.01 -6.51
C THR A 192 -7.57 40.11 -7.49
N LEU A 193 -6.54 40.87 -7.15
CA LEU A 193 -5.28 40.92 -7.89
C LEU A 193 -4.51 39.64 -7.63
N VAL A 194 -4.23 38.86 -8.65
CA VAL A 194 -3.45 37.62 -8.59
C VAL A 194 -2.17 37.77 -9.42
N GLY A 195 -1.18 36.92 -9.15
CA GLY A 195 0.09 36.97 -9.88
C GLY A 195 1.13 35.99 -9.36
N PRO A 196 2.31 35.95 -9.96
CA PRO A 196 3.43 35.14 -9.46
C PRO A 196 3.80 35.55 -8.03
N GLY A 197 3.84 34.60 -7.08
CA GLY A 197 4.17 34.86 -5.67
C GLY A 197 3.13 34.37 -4.68
N ALA A 198 2.92 35.11 -3.59
CA ALA A 198 2.07 34.68 -2.46
C ALA A 198 0.61 34.44 -2.84
N GLN A 199 0.05 35.24 -3.75
CA GLN A 199 -1.34 35.12 -4.23
C GLN A 199 -1.43 34.41 -5.59
N SER A 200 -0.54 33.47 -5.83
CA SER A 200 -0.55 32.71 -7.09
C SER A 200 -1.51 31.51 -7.07
N LEU A 201 -1.80 30.92 -5.91
CA LEU A 201 -2.65 29.74 -5.78
C LEU A 201 -4.11 30.11 -6.00
N LEU A 202 -4.72 29.53 -7.02
CA LEU A 202 -6.11 29.79 -7.39
C LEU A 202 -7.05 28.67 -6.93
N ALA A 203 -6.69 27.41 -7.19
CA ALA A 203 -7.43 26.22 -6.80
C ALA A 203 -6.51 24.99 -6.85
N ASN A 204 -7.01 23.87 -6.33
CA ASN A 204 -6.33 22.57 -6.46
C ASN A 204 -7.16 21.64 -7.33
N VAL A 205 -6.52 20.83 -8.17
CA VAL A 205 -7.16 19.76 -8.93
C VAL A 205 -6.61 18.42 -8.48
N VAL A 206 -7.51 17.54 -8.10
CA VAL A 206 -7.20 16.27 -7.48
C VAL A 206 -7.72 15.12 -8.33
N LYS A 207 -6.86 14.24 -8.77
CA LYS A 207 -7.24 12.99 -9.43
C LYS A 207 -7.33 11.89 -8.36
N SER A 208 -8.55 11.38 -8.12
CA SER A 208 -8.86 10.43 -7.05
C SER A 208 -9.72 9.24 -7.48
N ASP A 209 -9.88 8.98 -8.77
CA ASP A 209 -10.46 7.76 -9.34
C ASP A 209 -9.63 6.51 -9.02
N THR A 210 -8.35 6.72 -8.82
CA THR A 210 -7.39 5.81 -8.21
C THR A 210 -6.67 6.57 -7.12
N VAL A 211 -6.43 5.96 -5.98
CA VAL A 211 -5.69 6.57 -4.87
C VAL A 211 -4.43 5.77 -4.55
N LEU A 212 -3.50 6.42 -3.91
CA LEU A 212 -2.27 5.82 -3.42
C LEU A 212 -2.38 5.65 -1.92
N VAL A 213 -2.22 4.42 -1.45
CA VAL A 213 -2.17 4.10 -0.03
C VAL A 213 -0.72 3.97 0.38
N GLU A 214 -0.24 4.91 1.18
CA GLU A 214 1.14 4.98 1.64
C GLU A 214 1.22 4.52 3.09
N PHE A 215 2.10 3.59 3.38
CA PHE A 215 2.32 3.05 4.73
C PHE A 215 3.81 2.78 4.97
N LYS A 216 4.19 2.64 6.23
CA LYS A 216 5.58 2.36 6.60
C LYS A 216 5.74 0.92 7.06
N MET A 217 6.74 0.25 6.52
CA MET A 217 7.10 -1.13 6.86
C MET A 217 8.45 -1.16 7.57
N THR A 218 8.62 -2.08 8.53
CA THR A 218 9.92 -2.25 9.18
C THR A 218 10.87 -3.09 8.30
N ASP A 219 12.18 -2.91 8.49
CA ASP A 219 13.19 -3.72 7.83
C ASP A 219 13.01 -5.22 8.14
N LEU A 220 12.63 -5.56 9.37
CA LEU A 220 12.36 -6.95 9.78
C LEU A 220 11.22 -7.58 8.97
N ASP A 221 10.12 -6.86 8.76
CA ASP A 221 8.98 -7.36 7.99
C ASP A 221 9.34 -7.50 6.50
N TYR A 222 10.15 -6.57 5.99
CA TYR A 222 10.70 -6.67 4.64
C TYR A 222 11.60 -7.89 4.45
N GLN A 223 12.52 -8.12 5.39
CA GLN A 223 13.40 -9.30 5.33
C GLN A 223 12.62 -10.61 5.41
N LYS A 224 11.59 -10.67 6.27
CA LYS A 224 10.68 -11.83 6.32
C LYS A 224 9.96 -12.04 4.99
N SER A 225 9.44 -10.97 4.38
CA SER A 225 8.79 -11.02 3.08
C SER A 225 9.76 -11.46 1.99
N LYS A 226 10.97 -10.90 1.97
CA LYS A 226 12.02 -11.26 1.00
C LYS A 226 12.48 -12.71 1.15
N ALA A 227 12.66 -13.21 2.38
CA ALA A 227 13.00 -14.61 2.64
C ALA A 227 11.94 -15.60 2.10
N ARG A 228 10.71 -15.12 1.90
CA ARG A 228 9.58 -15.84 1.28
C ARG A 228 9.42 -15.53 -0.20
N ASN A 229 10.43 -14.85 -0.80
CA ASN A 229 10.42 -14.37 -2.19
C ASN A 229 9.25 -13.40 -2.51
N VAL A 230 8.69 -12.67 -1.59
CA VAL A 230 7.72 -11.61 -1.86
C VAL A 230 8.47 -10.37 -2.28
N ASN A 231 8.44 -10.05 -3.57
CA ASN A 231 9.04 -8.82 -4.10
C ASN A 231 7.98 -7.73 -4.06
N LEU A 232 8.01 -6.90 -3.01
CA LEU A 232 7.15 -5.72 -2.92
C LEU A 232 7.53 -4.74 -4.04
N GLY A 233 6.54 -4.28 -4.80
CA GLY A 233 6.75 -3.31 -5.90
C GLY A 233 7.18 -3.89 -7.25
N GLN A 234 7.32 -5.21 -7.38
CA GLN A 234 7.58 -5.86 -8.67
C GLN A 234 6.45 -6.85 -8.99
N LYS A 235 5.94 -6.78 -10.23
CA LYS A 235 5.02 -7.81 -10.73
C LYS A 235 5.79 -9.11 -10.92
N ASP A 236 5.58 -10.07 -10.04
CA ASP A 236 6.12 -11.41 -10.18
C ASP A 236 5.12 -12.26 -10.97
N THR A 237 5.46 -12.54 -12.24
CA THR A 237 4.65 -13.38 -13.13
C THR A 237 4.83 -14.88 -12.89
N SER A 238 5.79 -15.26 -12.03
CA SER A 238 6.08 -16.67 -11.73
C SER A 238 5.18 -17.28 -10.66
N ARG A 239 4.29 -16.47 -10.05
CA ARG A 239 3.42 -16.88 -8.95
C ARG A 239 1.95 -16.76 -9.27
N HIS A 240 1.15 -17.58 -8.59
CA HIS A 240 -0.30 -17.54 -8.70
C HIS A 240 -0.94 -16.43 -7.86
N TRP A 241 -0.17 -15.68 -7.07
CA TRP A 241 -0.66 -14.58 -6.23
C TRP A 241 0.29 -13.38 -6.24
N ASN A 242 -0.27 -12.18 -6.08
CA ASN A 242 0.47 -10.93 -5.96
C ASN A 242 0.28 -10.33 -4.56
N PRO A 243 1.24 -9.56 -4.02
CA PRO A 243 1.07 -8.86 -2.76
C PRO A 243 -0.03 -7.80 -2.90
N TYR A 244 -1.25 -8.20 -2.62
CA TYR A 244 -2.37 -7.27 -2.61
C TYR A 244 -2.53 -6.62 -1.23
N VAL A 245 -3.14 -5.45 -1.29
CA VAL A 245 -3.41 -4.60 -0.14
C VAL A 245 -4.92 -4.49 0.03
N THR A 246 -5.38 -4.69 1.25
CA THR A 246 -6.74 -4.34 1.67
C THR A 246 -6.67 -3.25 2.73
N ILE A 247 -7.68 -2.41 2.82
CA ILE A 247 -7.73 -1.35 3.82
C ILE A 247 -9.00 -1.46 4.65
N THR A 248 -8.86 -1.09 5.92
CA THR A 248 -9.97 -0.96 6.85
C THR A 248 -10.22 0.53 7.09
N LEU A 249 -11.44 0.98 6.85
CA LEU A 249 -11.86 2.37 7.00
C LEU A 249 -11.98 2.76 8.48
N ALA A 250 -12.17 4.04 8.76
CA ALA A 250 -12.28 4.57 10.12
C ALA A 250 -13.47 3.99 10.91
N ASP A 251 -14.54 3.61 10.23
CA ASP A 251 -15.72 2.94 10.79
C ASP A 251 -15.53 1.43 11.02
N LYS A 252 -14.30 0.92 10.81
CA LYS A 252 -13.91 -0.51 10.85
C LYS A 252 -14.49 -1.38 9.73
N SER A 253 -15.17 -0.81 8.75
CA SER A 253 -15.57 -1.53 7.55
C SER A 253 -14.36 -1.84 6.67
N GLN A 254 -14.40 -2.96 5.96
CA GLN A 254 -13.38 -3.31 4.99
C GLN A 254 -13.72 -2.72 3.63
N TYR A 255 -12.75 -2.02 3.03
CA TYR A 255 -12.94 -1.48 1.68
C TYR A 255 -13.04 -2.61 0.65
N LYS A 256 -13.97 -2.50 -0.27
CA LYS A 256 -14.35 -3.59 -1.20
C LYS A 256 -13.31 -3.91 -2.29
N TYR A 257 -12.49 -2.94 -2.67
CA TYR A 257 -11.47 -3.14 -3.70
C TYR A 257 -10.11 -3.47 -3.08
N LYS A 258 -9.35 -4.31 -3.77
CA LYS A 258 -7.98 -4.63 -3.40
C LYS A 258 -7.03 -3.77 -4.22
N GLY A 259 -5.99 -3.25 -3.57
CA GLY A 259 -4.89 -2.56 -4.23
C GLY A 259 -3.70 -3.48 -4.45
N LEU A 260 -2.76 -3.02 -5.25
CA LEU A 260 -1.49 -3.69 -5.48
C LEU A 260 -0.34 -2.80 -5.04
N VAL A 261 0.66 -3.36 -4.40
CA VAL A 261 1.90 -2.64 -4.09
C VAL A 261 2.59 -2.30 -5.40
N ASP A 262 2.78 -1.01 -5.66
CA ASP A 262 3.41 -0.48 -6.87
C ASP A 262 4.82 0.08 -6.62
N PHE A 263 5.12 0.43 -5.37
CA PHE A 263 6.40 1.03 -5.01
C PHE A 263 6.80 0.68 -3.56
N ALA A 264 8.08 0.40 -3.38
CA ALA A 264 8.74 0.30 -2.08
C ALA A 264 10.03 1.14 -2.13
N ASP A 265 10.18 2.03 -1.16
CA ASP A 265 11.33 2.93 -1.10
C ASP A 265 12.61 2.11 -0.83
N PRO A 266 13.68 2.26 -1.64
CA PRO A 266 14.95 1.58 -1.40
C PRO A 266 15.71 2.12 -0.18
N LEU A 267 15.28 3.24 0.39
CA LEU A 267 15.91 3.88 1.54
C LEU A 267 15.14 3.60 2.82
N VAL A 268 15.87 3.16 3.85
CA VAL A 268 15.36 3.01 5.21
C VAL A 268 15.65 4.30 5.98
N ASP A 269 14.63 4.87 6.60
CA ASP A 269 14.78 6.00 7.51
C ASP A 269 15.54 5.54 8.77
N ALA A 270 16.77 6.06 8.96
CA ALA A 270 17.65 5.66 10.05
C ALA A 270 17.12 5.99 11.45
N LYS A 271 16.14 6.91 11.57
CA LYS A 271 15.54 7.28 12.86
C LYS A 271 14.44 6.34 13.29
N SER A 272 13.64 5.86 12.34
CA SER A 272 12.50 5.00 12.61
C SER A 272 12.75 3.52 12.29
N GLY A 273 13.81 3.20 11.52
CA GLY A 273 14.06 1.83 11.04
C GLY A 273 12.99 1.33 10.07
N THR A 274 12.24 2.25 9.43
CA THR A 274 11.16 1.92 8.51
C THR A 274 11.42 2.52 7.13
N PHE A 275 10.80 1.97 6.11
CA PHE A 275 10.77 2.52 4.75
C PHE A 275 9.33 2.66 4.26
N SER A 276 9.13 3.53 3.28
CA SER A 276 7.80 3.79 2.72
C SER A 276 7.44 2.74 1.68
N VAL A 277 6.23 2.22 1.79
CA VAL A 277 5.62 1.32 0.81
C VAL A 277 4.35 2.00 0.31
N ARG A 278 4.08 1.87 -0.97
CA ARG A 278 2.92 2.45 -1.62
C ARG A 278 2.15 1.39 -2.38
N ALA A 279 0.84 1.45 -2.28
CA ALA A 279 -0.06 0.61 -3.07
C ALA A 279 -1.02 1.48 -3.88
N GLU A 280 -1.25 1.11 -5.11
CA GLU A 280 -2.28 1.69 -5.96
C GLU A 280 -3.61 1.00 -5.69
N MET A 281 -4.66 1.79 -5.37
CA MET A 281 -5.98 1.32 -4.96
C MET A 281 -7.06 1.94 -5.86
N PRO A 282 -7.89 1.14 -6.56
CA PRO A 282 -9.03 1.65 -7.31
C PRO A 282 -10.04 2.36 -6.40
N ASN A 283 -10.56 3.52 -6.84
CA ASN A 283 -11.53 4.32 -6.08
C ASN A 283 -12.65 4.86 -6.99
N PRO A 284 -13.39 4.00 -7.72
CA PRO A 284 -14.37 4.46 -8.70
C PRO A 284 -15.55 5.20 -8.04
N GLU A 285 -15.92 4.86 -6.82
CA GLU A 285 -17.01 5.48 -6.07
C GLU A 285 -16.55 6.64 -5.19
N ARG A 286 -15.24 6.90 -5.14
CA ARG A 286 -14.62 8.02 -4.39
C ARG A 286 -14.91 8.00 -2.90
N GLU A 287 -15.10 6.82 -2.33
CA GLU A 287 -15.24 6.64 -0.89
C GLU A 287 -13.95 7.02 -0.13
N LEU A 288 -12.80 6.80 -0.81
CA LEU A 288 -11.49 7.11 -0.25
C LEU A 288 -11.12 8.56 -0.60
N LEU A 289 -11.02 9.38 0.44
CA LEU A 289 -10.61 10.78 0.27
C LEU A 289 -9.12 10.94 0.58
N PRO A 290 -8.35 11.59 -0.30
CA PRO A 290 -6.96 11.93 -0.01
C PRO A 290 -6.82 12.70 1.30
N GLY A 291 -5.86 12.28 2.12
CA GLY A 291 -5.65 12.83 3.47
C GLY A 291 -6.16 11.95 4.60
N GLN A 292 -7.06 11.00 4.35
CA GLN A 292 -7.56 10.06 5.35
C GLN A 292 -6.48 9.10 5.83
N PHE A 293 -6.57 8.71 7.10
CA PHE A 293 -5.80 7.60 7.67
C PHE A 293 -6.62 6.31 7.60
N THR A 294 -5.93 5.20 7.43
CA THR A 294 -6.53 3.87 7.29
C THR A 294 -5.62 2.81 7.90
N ASN A 295 -6.17 1.65 8.24
CA ASN A 295 -5.36 0.48 8.58
C ASN A 295 -5.17 -0.38 7.34
N VAL A 296 -3.93 -0.62 6.99
CA VAL A 296 -3.51 -1.32 5.77
C VAL A 296 -3.15 -2.75 6.12
N LYS A 297 -3.80 -3.72 5.49
CA LYS A 297 -3.43 -5.13 5.53
C LYS A 297 -2.77 -5.51 4.23
N VAL A 298 -1.51 -5.93 4.31
CA VAL A 298 -0.71 -6.36 3.16
C VAL A 298 -0.54 -7.86 3.20
N LEU A 299 -0.84 -8.56 2.12
CA LEU A 299 -0.53 -9.97 1.99
C LEU A 299 0.99 -10.15 1.85
N LEU A 300 1.61 -10.72 2.87
CA LEU A 300 3.06 -10.90 2.96
C LEU A 300 3.52 -12.32 2.56
N ASP A 301 2.67 -13.34 2.75
CA ASP A 301 3.01 -14.72 2.43
C ASP A 301 1.74 -15.55 2.25
N VAL A 302 1.82 -16.58 1.43
CA VAL A 302 0.79 -17.62 1.30
C VAL A 302 1.45 -18.96 1.59
N ARG A 303 1.04 -19.59 2.68
CA ARG A 303 1.52 -20.93 3.07
C ARG A 303 0.61 -21.97 2.45
N GLU A 304 1.00 -22.47 1.28
CA GLU A 304 0.25 -23.54 0.61
C GLU A 304 0.44 -24.87 1.34
N ASN A 305 -0.66 -25.62 1.51
CA ASN A 305 -0.68 -26.92 2.16
C ASN A 305 0.00 -26.96 3.55
N ALA A 306 -0.09 -25.85 4.30
CA ALA A 306 0.49 -25.76 5.62
C ALA A 306 -0.29 -26.59 6.64
N VAL A 307 0.44 -27.31 7.50
CA VAL A 307 -0.15 -27.92 8.68
C VAL A 307 -0.58 -26.83 9.63
N ALA A 308 -1.87 -26.75 9.93
CA ALA A 308 -2.45 -25.67 10.72
C ALA A 308 -3.33 -26.24 11.81
N VAL A 309 -3.16 -25.75 13.05
CA VAL A 309 -3.87 -26.22 14.23
C VAL A 309 -4.52 -25.05 14.96
N PRO A 310 -5.66 -25.24 15.64
CA PRO A 310 -6.22 -24.20 16.48
C PRO A 310 -5.21 -23.71 17.53
N ALA A 311 -5.04 -22.41 17.73
CA ALA A 311 -4.07 -21.85 18.67
C ALA A 311 -4.27 -22.39 20.10
N LYS A 312 -5.52 -22.65 20.49
CA LYS A 312 -5.87 -23.23 21.78
C LYS A 312 -5.33 -24.65 22.02
N ALA A 313 -4.95 -25.39 20.97
CA ALA A 313 -4.34 -26.72 21.10
C ALA A 313 -2.88 -26.66 21.52
N ILE A 314 -2.24 -25.50 21.36
CA ILE A 314 -0.81 -25.30 21.63
C ILE A 314 -0.64 -24.84 23.07
N THR A 315 0.22 -25.57 23.80
CA THR A 315 0.66 -25.17 25.14
C THR A 315 2.11 -24.70 25.07
N ILE A 316 2.38 -23.57 25.71
CA ILE A 316 3.74 -22.98 25.76
C ILE A 316 4.31 -23.16 27.14
N GLU A 317 5.49 -23.80 27.24
CA GLU A 317 6.29 -23.94 28.44
C GLU A 317 7.68 -23.30 28.27
N LYS A 318 8.46 -23.29 29.34
CA LYS A 318 9.87 -22.82 29.29
C LYS A 318 10.74 -23.58 28.26
N SER A 319 10.40 -24.85 28.01
CA SER A 319 11.08 -25.74 27.07
C SER A 319 10.65 -25.59 25.62
N GLY A 320 9.59 -24.83 25.34
CA GLY A 320 9.05 -24.62 24.01
C GLY A 320 7.55 -24.86 23.90
N ALA A 321 7.02 -24.70 22.69
CA ALA A 321 5.62 -24.98 22.37
C ALA A 321 5.43 -26.48 22.09
N TYR A 322 4.35 -27.07 22.61
CA TYR A 322 3.99 -28.44 22.37
C TYR A 322 2.50 -28.67 22.22
N VAL A 323 2.13 -29.80 21.68
CA VAL A 323 0.76 -30.31 21.59
C VAL A 323 0.69 -31.73 22.13
N PHE A 324 -0.49 -32.20 22.51
CA PHE A 324 -0.77 -33.59 22.79
C PHE A 324 -1.33 -34.26 21.55
N VAL A 325 -0.62 -35.28 21.03
CA VAL A 325 -1.06 -36.09 19.90
C VAL A 325 -1.66 -37.40 20.47
N VAL A 326 -2.87 -37.75 20.04
CA VAL A 326 -3.57 -38.97 20.41
C VAL A 326 -3.13 -40.09 19.49
N LYS A 327 -2.59 -41.18 20.05
CA LYS A 327 -2.21 -42.36 19.30
C LYS A 327 -3.38 -43.31 19.10
N LEU A 328 -3.25 -44.28 18.20
CA LEU A 328 -4.28 -45.29 17.91
C LEU A 328 -4.64 -46.18 19.12
N ASP A 329 -3.74 -46.28 20.10
CA ASP A 329 -3.97 -47.03 21.35
C ASP A 329 -4.69 -46.19 22.43
N GLY A 330 -5.10 -44.98 22.13
CA GLY A 330 -5.76 -44.04 23.03
C GLY A 330 -4.81 -43.35 24.03
N THR A 331 -3.49 -43.46 23.85
CA THR A 331 -2.50 -42.77 24.69
C THR A 331 -2.14 -41.42 24.07
N VAL A 332 -1.81 -40.44 24.93
CA VAL A 332 -1.38 -39.10 24.45
C VAL A 332 0.15 -38.96 24.51
N GLU A 333 0.70 -38.44 23.44
CA GLU A 333 2.10 -38.10 23.32
C GLU A 333 2.29 -36.57 23.41
N LYS A 334 3.03 -36.08 24.42
CA LYS A 334 3.49 -34.70 24.47
C LYS A 334 4.57 -34.52 23.41
N ARG A 335 4.26 -33.78 22.35
CA ARG A 335 5.15 -33.56 21.23
C ARG A 335 5.50 -32.10 21.07
N PHE A 336 6.76 -31.76 21.12
CA PHE A 336 7.26 -30.40 20.86
C PHE A 336 7.13 -30.07 19.38
N ILE A 337 6.70 -28.84 19.12
CA ILE A 337 6.46 -28.34 17.78
C ILE A 337 7.20 -27.02 17.58
N GLN A 338 7.51 -26.73 16.32
CA GLN A 338 7.96 -25.40 15.90
C GLN A 338 6.77 -24.67 15.29
N THR A 339 6.34 -23.60 15.97
CA THR A 339 5.23 -22.77 15.51
C THR A 339 5.71 -21.75 14.49
N GLY A 340 4.89 -21.52 13.45
CA GLY A 340 4.99 -20.44 12.49
C GLY A 340 4.03 -19.27 12.85
N PRO A 341 3.59 -18.51 11.86
CA PRO A 341 2.65 -17.40 12.06
C PRO A 341 1.29 -17.89 12.55
N GLU A 342 0.67 -17.08 13.41
CA GLU A 342 -0.71 -17.24 13.84
C GLU A 342 -1.61 -16.31 13.04
N VAL A 343 -2.72 -16.84 12.50
CA VAL A 343 -3.72 -16.11 11.72
C VAL A 343 -5.10 -16.53 12.20
N GLU A 344 -5.92 -15.60 12.63
CA GLU A 344 -7.33 -15.82 13.01
C GLU A 344 -7.56 -16.97 13.99
N ASN A 345 -6.81 -17.13 15.05
CA ASN A 345 -6.85 -18.23 16.03
C ASN A 345 -6.33 -19.59 15.51
N VAL A 346 -5.61 -19.59 14.39
CA VAL A 346 -4.96 -20.78 13.86
C VAL A 346 -3.48 -20.52 13.72
N THR A 347 -2.69 -21.43 14.25
CA THR A 347 -1.23 -21.37 14.18
C THR A 347 -0.72 -22.39 13.15
N VAL A 348 0.13 -21.92 12.26
CA VAL A 348 0.87 -22.79 11.34
C VAL A 348 1.92 -23.55 12.14
N VAL A 349 2.05 -24.85 11.88
CA VAL A 349 3.12 -25.69 12.48
C VAL A 349 4.16 -25.99 11.40
N GLU A 350 5.37 -25.47 11.60
CA GLU A 350 6.47 -25.66 10.65
C GLU A 350 7.12 -27.02 10.77
N ARG A 351 7.22 -27.55 12.01
CA ARG A 351 7.80 -28.87 12.30
C ARG A 351 7.14 -29.51 13.51
N GLY A 352 7.10 -30.84 13.52
CA GLY A 352 6.64 -31.61 14.68
C GLY A 352 5.28 -32.25 14.53
N LEU A 353 4.45 -31.86 13.54
CA LEU A 353 3.16 -32.48 13.24
C LEU A 353 3.03 -32.87 11.76
N ARG A 354 2.19 -33.85 11.52
CA ARG A 354 1.82 -34.31 10.16
C ARG A 354 0.31 -34.18 9.95
N ALA A 355 -0.09 -34.08 8.69
CA ALA A 355 -1.51 -34.16 8.33
C ALA A 355 -2.11 -35.51 8.79
N ASN A 356 -3.40 -35.46 9.16
CA ASN A 356 -4.20 -36.59 9.65
C ASN A 356 -3.81 -37.12 11.06
N GLU A 357 -2.90 -36.48 11.77
CA GLU A 357 -2.70 -36.78 13.19
C GLU A 357 -3.86 -36.19 14.00
N VAL A 358 -4.23 -36.84 15.09
CA VAL A 358 -5.29 -36.38 16.01
C VAL A 358 -4.62 -35.65 17.17
N ILE A 359 -5.03 -34.43 17.44
CA ILE A 359 -4.49 -33.60 18.52
C ILE A 359 -5.56 -33.23 19.54
N VAL A 360 -5.17 -33.04 20.77
CA VAL A 360 -6.05 -32.55 21.83
C VAL A 360 -6.19 -31.04 21.70
N VAL A 361 -7.44 -30.56 21.62
CA VAL A 361 -7.78 -29.12 21.52
C VAL A 361 -8.46 -28.59 22.78
N GLU A 362 -8.93 -29.50 23.66
CA GLU A 362 -9.57 -29.13 24.92
C GLU A 362 -9.30 -30.18 26.00
N GLY A 363 -9.02 -29.74 27.24
CA GLY A 363 -8.72 -30.61 28.36
C GLY A 363 -7.24 -30.92 28.57
N GLN A 364 -6.33 -30.31 27.81
CA GLN A 364 -4.88 -30.55 27.85
C GLN A 364 -4.22 -30.31 29.22
N HIS A 365 -4.78 -29.45 30.05
CA HIS A 365 -4.28 -29.12 31.38
C HIS A 365 -4.32 -30.31 32.37
N LYS A 366 -5.09 -31.36 32.05
CA LYS A 366 -5.26 -32.59 32.86
C LYS A 366 -4.33 -33.71 32.40
N LEU A 367 -3.55 -33.46 31.33
CA LEU A 367 -2.79 -34.51 30.65
C LEU A 367 -1.30 -34.47 31.00
N SER A 368 -0.73 -35.66 31.04
CA SER A 368 0.71 -35.90 31.02
C SER A 368 1.05 -36.88 29.90
N HIS A 369 2.31 -36.86 29.47
CA HIS A 369 2.77 -37.81 28.46
C HIS A 369 2.47 -39.27 28.88
N GLY A 370 1.85 -40.03 28.00
CA GLY A 370 1.52 -41.45 28.24
C GLY A 370 0.15 -41.68 28.89
N ASN A 371 -0.61 -40.67 29.31
CA ASN A 371 -1.96 -40.86 29.81
C ASN A 371 -2.89 -41.46 28.72
N LYS A 372 -3.78 -42.36 29.14
CA LYS A 372 -4.91 -42.78 28.30
C LYS A 372 -6.03 -41.78 28.41
N VAL A 373 -6.69 -41.52 27.30
CA VAL A 373 -7.79 -40.54 27.22
C VAL A 373 -8.99 -41.12 26.47
N GLU A 374 -10.16 -40.60 26.80
CA GLU A 374 -11.36 -40.79 26.00
C GLU A 374 -11.51 -39.57 25.07
N ALA A 375 -11.30 -39.81 23.78
CA ALA A 375 -11.28 -38.75 22.78
C ALA A 375 -12.71 -38.49 22.25
N VAL A 376 -13.21 -37.28 22.38
CA VAL A 376 -14.46 -36.81 21.81
C VAL A 376 -14.15 -35.81 20.71
N GLN A 377 -14.69 -36.02 19.54
CA GLN A 377 -14.46 -35.11 18.40
C GLN A 377 -15.09 -33.73 18.67
N TYR A 378 -14.29 -32.69 18.49
CA TYR A 378 -14.68 -31.31 18.77
C TYR A 378 -15.32 -30.65 17.55
#